data_f2505503aa9b7e5b5e298fd40d2e519c
#
_entry.id   f2505503aa9b7e5b5e298fd40d2e519c
#
_cell.length_a   1.000
_cell.length_b   1.000
_cell.length_c   1.000
_cell.angle_alpha   90.00
_cell.angle_beta   90.00
_cell.angle_gamma   90.00
#
_symmetry.space_group_name_H-M   'P 1'
#
loop_
_entity.id
_entity.type
_entity.pdbx_description
1 polymer ?
#
loop_
_entity_poly.entity_id
_entity_poly.type
_entity_poly.pdbx_seq_one_letter_code
_entity_poly.pdbx_strand_id
1 'polypeptide(L)'
;FPLALDISKNVIKAKVVETIGETSVDLFNSEFNYNEMIIIDKDNEGNINLIRADTVKLNNLTSALSIKCNEKLQNLDSVEVKVPLSWLTDQSALYNIGPTITVKIEHVGNMNISYESKFESAGINMTRHKIYINVETKIKAIVPLHSEEIEILCQIPISETIIVGKTPQTAIDFGNSNS
;
A
#
# COMPACT_ATOMS: atom_id res chain seq x y z
N PHE A 1 -29.84 -9.14 0.73
CA PHE A 1 -29.15 -8.04 1.46
C PHE A 1 -27.69 -8.33 1.80
N PRO A 2 -27.29 -9.54 2.26
CA PRO A 2 -25.89 -9.83 2.56
C PRO A 2 -24.96 -9.66 1.34
N LEU A 3 -25.43 -10.04 0.17
CA LEU A 3 -24.64 -9.99 -1.07
C LEU A 3 -24.37 -8.54 -1.54
N ALA A 4 -25.35 -7.65 -1.41
CA ALA A 4 -25.18 -6.23 -1.72
C ALA A 4 -24.17 -5.56 -0.79
N LEU A 5 -24.09 -5.99 0.46
CA LEU A 5 -23.12 -5.50 1.43
C LEU A 5 -21.70 -5.97 1.08
N ASP A 6 -21.53 -7.24 0.71
CA ASP A 6 -20.24 -7.80 0.34
C ASP A 6 -19.64 -7.12 -0.90
N ILE A 7 -20.47 -6.74 -1.85
CA ILE A 7 -20.01 -6.03 -3.04
C ILE A 7 -19.70 -4.58 -2.71
N SER A 8 -20.53 -3.94 -1.89
CA SER A 8 -20.24 -2.61 -1.39
C SER A 8 -18.88 -2.56 -0.70
N LYS A 9 -18.53 -3.57 0.11
CA LYS A 9 -17.21 -3.72 0.72
C LYS A 9 -16.09 -3.76 -0.32
N ASN A 10 -16.22 -4.58 -1.35
CA ASN A 10 -15.21 -4.73 -2.38
C ASN A 10 -15.01 -3.44 -3.17
N VAL A 11 -16.10 -2.75 -3.52
CA VAL A 11 -16.04 -1.45 -4.22
C VAL A 11 -15.38 -0.39 -3.36
N ILE A 12 -15.74 -0.30 -2.08
CA ILE A 12 -15.15 0.64 -1.13
C ILE A 12 -13.67 0.35 -0.92
N LYS A 13 -13.32 -0.91 -0.71
CA LYS A 13 -11.95 -1.35 -0.54
C LYS A 13 -11.09 -0.99 -1.76
N ALA A 14 -11.59 -1.26 -2.96
CA ALA A 14 -10.91 -0.88 -4.20
C ALA A 14 -10.73 0.63 -4.31
N LYS A 15 -11.73 1.43 -3.96
CA LYS A 15 -11.65 2.90 -4.00
C LYS A 15 -10.65 3.47 -3.00
N VAL A 16 -10.61 2.92 -1.80
CA VAL A 16 -9.66 3.34 -0.76
C VAL A 16 -8.23 2.96 -1.16
N VAL A 17 -8.02 1.75 -1.65
CA VAL A 17 -6.70 1.28 -2.13
C VAL A 17 -6.22 2.11 -3.31
N GLU A 18 -7.10 2.42 -4.27
CA GLU A 18 -6.81 3.34 -5.39
C GLU A 18 -6.36 4.71 -4.88
N THR A 19 -7.08 5.30 -3.94
CA THR A 19 -6.76 6.61 -3.36
C THR A 19 -5.41 6.60 -2.64
N ILE A 20 -5.12 5.57 -1.86
CA ILE A 20 -3.83 5.39 -1.20
C ILE A 20 -2.71 5.22 -2.23
N GLY A 21 -2.95 4.41 -3.25
CA GLY A 21 -1.98 4.17 -4.33
C GLY A 21 -1.63 5.44 -5.11
N GLU A 22 -2.62 6.20 -5.55
CA GLU A 22 -2.42 7.48 -6.26
C GLU A 22 -1.68 8.51 -5.39
N THR A 23 -2.07 8.64 -4.12
CA THR A 23 -1.41 9.54 -3.18
C THR A 23 0.05 9.14 -2.95
N SER A 24 0.32 7.84 -2.86
CA SER A 24 1.67 7.30 -2.71
C SER A 24 2.55 7.58 -3.92
N VAL A 25 2.03 7.36 -5.13
CA VAL A 25 2.75 7.65 -6.38
C VAL A 25 3.10 9.13 -6.48
N ASP A 26 2.15 10.02 -6.22
CA ASP A 26 2.36 11.46 -6.28
C ASP A 26 3.43 11.93 -5.30
N LEU A 27 3.38 11.43 -4.06
CA LEU A 27 4.34 11.78 -3.03
C LEU A 27 5.74 11.24 -3.36
N PHE A 28 5.85 9.99 -3.78
CA PHE A 28 7.14 9.37 -4.08
C PHE A 28 7.80 9.97 -5.31
N ASN A 29 7.04 10.35 -6.32
CA ASN A 29 7.58 11.06 -7.48
C ASN A 29 8.14 12.43 -7.11
N SER A 30 7.59 13.09 -6.10
CA SER A 30 8.04 14.42 -5.69
C SER A 30 9.12 14.43 -4.62
N GLU A 31 9.11 13.47 -3.69
CA GLU A 31 9.92 13.53 -2.47
C GLU A 31 10.86 12.34 -2.27
N PHE A 32 10.66 11.22 -3.00
CA PHE A 32 11.53 10.06 -2.83
C PHE A 32 12.75 10.11 -3.75
N ASN A 33 13.94 10.04 -3.14
CA ASN A 33 15.19 9.84 -3.85
C ASN A 33 15.98 8.71 -3.19
N TYR A 34 16.18 7.62 -3.91
CA TYR A 34 16.88 6.45 -3.40
C TYR A 34 18.26 6.77 -2.86
N ASN A 35 19.04 7.57 -3.59
CA ASN A 35 20.42 7.93 -3.21
C ASN A 35 20.51 8.78 -1.95
N GLU A 36 19.43 9.47 -1.60
CA GLU A 36 19.34 10.24 -0.35
C GLU A 36 18.82 9.39 0.81
N MET A 37 18.02 8.37 0.52
CA MET A 37 17.39 7.50 1.52
C MET A 37 18.28 6.34 1.91
N ILE A 38 19.10 5.85 0.99
CA ILE A 38 19.95 4.67 1.16
C ILE A 38 21.41 5.04 0.89
N ILE A 39 22.26 4.75 1.85
CA ILE A 39 23.70 5.00 1.78
C ILE A 39 24.41 3.67 1.58
N ILE A 40 25.24 3.60 0.55
CA ILE A 40 26.02 2.42 0.20
C ILE A 40 27.50 2.80 0.26
N ASP A 41 28.22 2.18 1.19
CA ASP A 41 29.67 2.35 1.33
C ASP A 41 30.40 1.20 0.63
N LYS A 42 31.37 1.53 -0.19
CA LYS A 42 32.21 0.57 -0.92
C LYS A 42 33.66 0.74 -0.53
N ASP A 43 34.42 -0.36 -0.54
CA ASP A 43 35.88 -0.33 -0.40
C ASP A 43 36.58 0.12 -1.70
N ASN A 44 37.93 0.18 -1.65
CA ASN A 44 38.75 0.59 -2.80
C ASN A 44 38.70 -0.43 -3.95
N GLU A 45 38.25 -1.66 -3.71
CA GLU A 45 38.10 -2.72 -4.71
C GLU A 45 36.68 -2.79 -5.29
N GLY A 46 35.76 -1.89 -4.86
CA GLY A 46 34.36 -1.89 -5.25
C GLY A 46 33.47 -2.88 -4.51
N ASN A 47 33.96 -3.50 -3.43
CA ASN A 47 33.14 -4.34 -2.58
C ASN A 47 32.23 -3.47 -1.72
N ILE A 48 31.00 -3.93 -1.52
CA ILE A 48 30.05 -3.26 -0.62
C ILE A 48 30.40 -3.60 0.82
N ASN A 49 30.79 -2.61 1.62
CA ASN A 49 31.09 -2.76 3.03
C ASN A 49 29.86 -2.59 3.91
N LEU A 50 29.00 -1.66 3.54
CA LEU A 50 27.86 -1.27 4.34
C LEU A 50 26.72 -0.75 3.44
N ILE A 51 25.51 -1.20 3.76
CA ILE A 51 24.27 -0.62 3.23
C ILE A 51 23.45 -0.18 4.43
N ARG A 52 23.07 1.09 4.47
CA ARG A 52 22.26 1.64 5.55
C ARG A 52 21.14 2.53 5.02
N ALA A 53 20.01 2.51 5.71
CA ALA A 53 18.90 3.39 5.44
C ALA A 53 18.98 4.64 6.32
N ASP A 54 18.65 5.80 5.76
CA ASP A 54 18.36 6.98 6.56
C ASP A 54 16.95 6.85 7.14
N THR A 55 16.86 6.31 8.35
CA THR A 55 15.59 6.01 9.00
C THR A 55 14.79 7.28 9.31
N VAL A 56 15.45 8.39 9.57
CA VAL A 56 14.77 9.68 9.81
C VAL A 56 14.07 10.15 8.55
N LYS A 57 14.75 10.12 7.40
CA LYS A 57 14.14 10.50 6.11
C LYS A 57 13.01 9.56 5.70
N LEU A 58 13.18 8.25 5.87
CA LEU A 58 12.14 7.27 5.58
C LEU A 58 10.91 7.44 6.49
N ASN A 59 11.13 7.70 7.77
CA ASN A 59 10.05 7.98 8.71
C ASN A 59 9.33 9.30 8.38
N ASN A 60 10.06 10.33 7.97
CA ASN A 60 9.45 11.57 7.52
C ASN A 60 8.58 11.36 6.28
N LEU A 61 9.05 10.54 5.34
CA LEU A 61 8.31 10.20 4.13
C LEU A 61 7.01 9.43 4.46
N THR A 62 7.08 8.43 5.35
CA THR A 62 5.88 7.69 5.78
C THR A 62 4.91 8.56 6.56
N SER A 63 5.40 9.48 7.36
CA SER A 63 4.57 10.46 8.08
C SER A 63 3.87 11.42 7.12
N ALA A 64 4.59 11.94 6.13
CA ALA A 64 4.00 12.79 5.08
C ALA A 64 2.94 12.03 4.28
N LEU A 65 3.18 10.76 3.96
CA LEU A 65 2.21 9.90 3.30
C LEU A 65 0.95 9.71 4.14
N SER A 66 1.11 9.46 5.44
CA SER A 66 -0.01 9.32 6.37
C SER A 66 -0.90 10.56 6.40
N ILE A 67 -0.29 11.74 6.49
CA ILE A 67 -1.00 13.02 6.50
C ILE A 67 -1.79 13.21 5.19
N LYS A 68 -1.15 13.00 4.04
CA LYS A 68 -1.79 13.16 2.73
C LYS A 68 -2.89 12.13 2.49
N CYS A 69 -2.67 10.87 2.87
CA CYS A 69 -3.69 9.83 2.76
C CYS A 69 -4.90 10.12 3.65
N ASN A 70 -4.68 10.54 4.89
CA ASN A 70 -5.78 10.93 5.79
C ASN A 70 -6.61 12.08 5.20
N GLU A 71 -5.97 13.09 4.65
CA GLU A 71 -6.65 14.21 3.99
C GLU A 71 -7.49 13.75 2.81
N LYS A 72 -6.93 12.91 1.94
CA LYS A 72 -7.64 12.37 0.77
C LYS A 72 -8.80 11.47 1.16
N LEU A 73 -8.63 10.63 2.19
CA LEU A 73 -9.70 9.75 2.67
C LEU A 73 -10.82 10.50 3.39
N GLN A 74 -10.52 11.59 4.08
CA GLN A 74 -11.54 12.47 4.68
C GLN A 74 -12.41 13.14 3.62
N ASN A 75 -11.85 13.45 2.44
CA ASN A 75 -12.59 13.99 1.32
C ASN A 75 -13.39 12.93 0.55
N LEU A 76 -13.18 11.66 0.84
CA LEU A 76 -13.92 10.54 0.27
C LEU A 76 -15.14 10.22 1.13
N ASP A 77 -16.17 11.08 1.07
CA ASP A 77 -17.34 11.00 1.95
C ASP A 77 -18.27 9.84 1.64
N SER A 78 -18.38 9.47 0.37
CA SER A 78 -19.29 8.43 -0.08
C SER A 78 -18.86 7.80 -1.40
N VAL A 79 -19.33 6.57 -1.61
CA VAL A 79 -19.18 5.85 -2.88
C VAL A 79 -20.54 5.38 -3.35
N GLU A 80 -20.83 5.57 -4.63
CA GLU A 80 -22.03 5.02 -5.25
C GLU A 80 -21.76 3.59 -5.72
N VAL A 81 -22.62 2.69 -5.28
CA VAL A 81 -22.55 1.27 -5.65
C VAL A 81 -23.81 0.88 -6.39
N LYS A 82 -23.65 0.38 -7.62
CA LYS A 82 -24.75 -0.16 -8.41
C LYS A 82 -24.99 -1.61 -8.01
N VAL A 83 -26.19 -1.91 -7.57
CA VAL A 83 -26.63 -3.26 -7.21
C VAL A 83 -27.38 -3.87 -8.39
N PRO A 84 -26.84 -4.90 -9.07
CA PRO A 84 -27.51 -5.53 -10.19
C PRO A 84 -28.83 -6.18 -9.80
N LEU A 85 -29.87 -6.00 -10.58
CA LEU A 85 -31.16 -6.69 -10.39
C LEU A 85 -31.06 -8.21 -10.55
N SER A 86 -30.07 -8.68 -11.31
CA SER A 86 -29.79 -10.11 -11.48
C SER A 86 -29.54 -10.86 -10.16
N TRP A 87 -29.17 -10.15 -9.11
CA TRP A 87 -28.97 -10.73 -7.78
C TRP A 87 -30.24 -10.85 -6.94
N LEU A 88 -31.25 -10.11 -7.34
CA LEU A 88 -32.61 -10.21 -6.75
C LEU A 88 -33.50 -11.15 -7.56
N THR A 89 -33.08 -11.44 -8.79
CA THR A 89 -33.80 -12.30 -9.73
C THR A 89 -32.76 -13.19 -10.41
N ASP A 90 -32.97 -14.47 -10.49
CA ASP A 90 -32.03 -15.43 -11.15
C ASP A 90 -31.89 -15.22 -12.68
N GLN A 91 -32.07 -13.98 -13.17
CA GLN A 91 -32.01 -13.64 -14.58
C GLN A 91 -30.71 -12.86 -14.89
N SER A 92 -29.78 -13.53 -15.54
CA SER A 92 -28.51 -12.94 -15.96
C SER A 92 -28.64 -11.75 -16.94
N ALA A 93 -29.75 -11.65 -17.65
CA ALA A 93 -30.04 -10.52 -18.56
C ALA A 93 -30.18 -9.16 -17.82
N LEU A 94 -30.41 -9.18 -16.51
CA LEU A 94 -30.61 -7.98 -15.69
C LEU A 94 -29.34 -7.52 -14.97
N TYR A 95 -28.17 -8.04 -15.34
CA TYR A 95 -26.89 -7.73 -14.69
C TYR A 95 -26.53 -6.22 -14.74
N ASN A 96 -26.85 -5.57 -15.84
CA ASN A 96 -26.53 -4.14 -16.05
C ASN A 96 -27.64 -3.19 -15.59
N ILE A 97 -28.73 -3.69 -15.05
CA ILE A 97 -29.88 -2.90 -14.60
C ILE A 97 -30.02 -3.09 -13.09
N GLY A 98 -30.07 -2.00 -12.36
CA GLY A 98 -30.31 -2.04 -10.93
C GLY A 98 -30.18 -0.68 -10.26
N PRO A 99 -30.69 -0.54 -9.03
CA PRO A 99 -30.58 0.69 -8.28
C PRO A 99 -29.14 0.99 -7.89
N THR A 100 -28.82 2.28 -7.81
CA THR A 100 -27.58 2.76 -7.22
C THR A 100 -27.83 3.11 -5.76
N ILE A 101 -26.99 2.57 -4.88
CA ILE A 101 -27.01 2.92 -3.46
C ILE A 101 -25.80 3.78 -3.13
N THR A 102 -25.98 4.77 -2.27
CA THR A 102 -24.90 5.59 -1.75
C THR A 102 -24.42 5.02 -0.42
N VAL A 103 -23.16 4.67 -0.35
CA VAL A 103 -22.52 4.17 0.85
C VAL A 103 -21.65 5.29 1.42
N LYS A 104 -21.92 5.73 2.64
CA LYS A 104 -21.07 6.67 3.35
C LYS A 104 -19.82 5.98 3.87
N ILE A 105 -18.71 6.68 3.82
CA ILE A 105 -17.42 6.20 4.30
C ILE A 105 -16.95 7.11 5.42
N GLU A 106 -16.62 6.53 6.56
CA GLU A 106 -15.97 7.20 7.67
C GLU A 106 -14.63 6.52 7.97
N HIS A 107 -13.60 7.33 8.16
CA HIS A 107 -12.31 6.84 8.61
C HIS A 107 -12.37 6.56 10.12
N VAL A 108 -11.96 5.36 10.54
CA VAL A 108 -12.00 4.91 11.93
C VAL A 108 -10.57 4.70 12.43
N GLY A 109 -10.21 5.40 13.50
CA GLY A 109 -8.90 5.27 14.13
C GLY A 109 -7.78 5.93 13.35
N ASN A 110 -6.55 5.49 13.59
CA ASN A 110 -5.35 6.01 12.97
C ASN A 110 -4.89 5.08 11.84
N MET A 111 -4.39 5.69 10.77
CA MET A 111 -3.69 4.96 9.71
C MET A 111 -2.28 4.63 10.16
N ASN A 112 -1.91 3.36 10.12
CA ASN A 112 -0.55 2.89 10.36
C ASN A 112 0.19 2.73 9.03
N ILE A 113 1.28 3.46 8.89
CA ILE A 113 2.17 3.34 7.74
C ILE A 113 3.57 3.01 8.23
N SER A 114 4.13 1.95 7.66
CA SER A 114 5.49 1.53 7.91
C SER A 114 6.20 1.20 6.61
N TYR A 115 7.52 1.22 6.61
CA TYR A 115 8.30 0.76 5.49
C TYR A 115 8.98 -0.58 5.79
N GLU A 116 9.23 -1.34 4.75
CA GLU A 116 9.94 -2.61 4.78
C GLU A 116 11.03 -2.61 3.72
N SER A 117 12.23 -3.03 4.11
CA SER A 117 13.39 -3.09 3.24
C SER A 117 13.86 -4.54 3.12
N LYS A 118 14.02 -5.02 1.89
CA LYS A 118 14.48 -6.39 1.60
C LYS A 118 15.69 -6.37 0.70
N PHE A 119 16.68 -7.18 1.03
CA PHE A 119 17.86 -7.44 0.23
C PHE A 119 17.85 -8.87 -0.30
N GLU A 120 18.05 -9.04 -1.58
CA GLU A 120 18.11 -10.35 -2.24
C GLU A 120 19.35 -10.43 -3.12
N SER A 121 19.96 -11.61 -3.22
CA SER A 121 21.01 -11.84 -4.20
C SER A 121 20.42 -11.85 -5.60
N ALA A 122 20.95 -11.02 -6.51
CA ALA A 122 20.48 -10.90 -7.90
C ALA A 122 21.46 -11.51 -8.92
N GLY A 123 22.56 -12.09 -8.45
CA GLY A 123 23.62 -12.67 -9.27
C GLY A 123 24.99 -12.51 -8.61
N ILE A 124 26.05 -12.83 -9.36
CA ILE A 124 27.42 -12.66 -8.86
C ILE A 124 27.71 -11.17 -8.68
N ASN A 125 28.07 -10.78 -7.46
CA ASN A 125 28.37 -9.39 -7.10
C ASN A 125 27.21 -8.40 -7.34
N MET A 126 25.98 -8.87 -7.29
CA MET A 126 24.78 -8.06 -7.41
C MET A 126 23.82 -8.31 -6.26
N THR A 127 23.28 -7.24 -5.70
CA THR A 127 22.25 -7.27 -4.67
C THR A 127 21.04 -6.49 -5.13
N ARG A 128 19.87 -7.09 -5.04
CA ARG A 128 18.59 -6.42 -5.29
C ARG A 128 18.08 -5.87 -3.97
N HIS A 129 17.80 -4.58 -3.95
CA HIS A 129 17.20 -3.90 -2.81
C HIS A 129 15.78 -3.46 -3.19
N LYS A 130 14.82 -3.93 -2.40
CA LYS A 130 13.40 -3.58 -2.55
C LYS A 130 12.93 -2.84 -1.31
N ILE A 131 12.19 -1.77 -1.53
CA ILE A 131 11.54 -1.00 -0.45
C ILE A 131 10.04 -1.02 -0.69
N TYR A 132 9.29 -1.40 0.34
CA TYR A 132 7.83 -1.43 0.36
C TYR A 132 7.31 -0.51 1.44
N ILE A 133 6.12 0.05 1.19
CA ILE A 133 5.32 0.71 2.20
C ILE A 133 4.12 -0.18 2.53
N ASN A 134 3.93 -0.44 3.82
CA ASN A 134 2.78 -1.16 4.33
C ASN A 134 1.80 -0.17 4.95
N VAL A 135 0.56 -0.20 4.50
CA VAL A 135 -0.51 0.67 4.98
C VAL A 135 -1.62 -0.17 5.60
N GLU A 136 -1.94 0.13 6.84
CA GLU A 136 -3.08 -0.42 7.58
C GLU A 136 -4.05 0.70 7.94
N THR A 137 -5.30 0.55 7.57
CA THR A 137 -6.35 1.48 7.96
C THR A 137 -7.68 0.76 8.14
N LYS A 138 -8.57 1.35 8.95
CA LYS A 138 -9.94 0.91 9.10
C LYS A 138 -10.89 2.00 8.66
N ILE A 139 -11.89 1.60 7.89
CA ILE A 139 -12.99 2.47 7.49
C ILE A 139 -14.31 1.86 7.91
N LYS A 140 -15.29 2.71 8.10
CA LYS A 140 -16.66 2.33 8.40
C LYS A 140 -17.52 2.63 7.19
N ALA A 141 -18.14 1.59 6.65
CA ALA A 141 -19.10 1.71 5.57
C ALA A 141 -20.51 1.81 6.18
N ILE A 142 -21.25 2.84 5.85
CA ILE A 142 -22.58 3.12 6.37
C ILE A 142 -23.58 3.06 5.23
N VAL A 143 -24.49 2.10 5.31
CA VAL A 143 -25.67 1.97 4.46
C VAL A 143 -26.93 2.17 5.30
N PRO A 144 -28.11 2.42 4.70
CA PRO A 144 -29.34 2.51 5.47
C PRO A 144 -29.55 1.26 6.34
N LEU A 145 -29.76 1.46 7.63
CA LEU A 145 -30.02 0.43 8.65
C LEU A 145 -28.85 -0.48 9.01
N HIS A 146 -27.64 -0.28 8.43
CA HIS A 146 -26.49 -1.10 8.74
C HIS A 146 -25.18 -0.34 8.58
N SER A 147 -24.21 -0.64 9.44
CA SER A 147 -22.85 -0.15 9.29
C SER A 147 -21.86 -1.28 9.56
N GLU A 148 -20.74 -1.26 8.89
CA GLU A 148 -19.72 -2.27 9.02
C GLU A 148 -18.33 -1.67 8.93
N GLU A 149 -17.41 -2.15 9.78
CA GLU A 149 -16.00 -1.80 9.72
C GLU A 149 -15.28 -2.69 8.71
N ILE A 150 -14.42 -2.06 7.89
CA ILE A 150 -13.60 -2.72 6.90
C ILE A 150 -12.14 -2.42 7.22
N GLU A 151 -11.36 -3.48 7.45
CA GLU A 151 -9.92 -3.38 7.57
C GLU A 151 -9.27 -3.43 6.20
N ILE A 152 -8.38 -2.48 5.93
CA ILE A 152 -7.66 -2.38 4.67
C ILE A 152 -6.17 -2.50 4.94
N LEU A 153 -5.56 -3.51 4.33
CA LEU A 153 -4.14 -3.76 4.33
C LEU A 153 -3.65 -3.65 2.89
N CYS A 154 -2.68 -2.77 2.64
CA CYS A 154 -2.03 -2.75 1.34
C CYS A 154 -0.52 -2.59 1.46
N GLN A 155 0.19 -3.23 0.54
CA GLN A 155 1.63 -3.13 0.39
C GLN A 155 1.94 -2.48 -0.94
N ILE A 156 2.71 -1.41 -0.91
CA ILE A 156 3.05 -0.62 -2.09
C ILE A 156 4.55 -0.70 -2.32
N PRO A 157 5.01 -1.28 -3.45
CA PRO A 157 6.41 -1.24 -3.82
C PRO A 157 6.78 0.18 -4.25
N ILE A 158 7.83 0.76 -3.66
CA ILE A 158 8.27 2.11 -3.98
C ILE A 158 9.62 2.16 -4.67
N SER A 159 10.46 1.16 -4.47
CA SER A 159 11.77 1.09 -5.07
C SER A 159 12.22 -0.35 -5.25
N GLU A 160 12.86 -0.59 -6.39
CA GLU A 160 13.64 -1.80 -6.66
C GLU A 160 14.95 -1.36 -7.32
N THR A 161 16.07 -1.63 -6.66
CA THR A 161 17.39 -1.19 -7.12
C THR A 161 18.36 -2.35 -7.12
N ILE A 162 19.15 -2.48 -8.18
CA ILE A 162 20.23 -3.45 -8.26
C ILE A 162 21.52 -2.75 -7.90
N ILE A 163 22.18 -3.23 -6.86
CA ILE A 163 23.45 -2.73 -6.37
C ILE A 163 24.55 -3.64 -6.90
N VAL A 164 25.49 -3.07 -7.66
CA VAL A 164 26.63 -3.81 -8.21
C VAL A 164 27.82 -3.67 -7.27
N GLY A 165 28.36 -4.79 -6.84
CA GLY A 165 29.51 -4.87 -5.96
C GLY A 165 29.46 -6.13 -5.10
N LYS A 166 30.62 -6.64 -4.68
CA LYS A 166 30.69 -7.80 -3.79
C LYS A 166 30.07 -7.46 -2.44
N THR A 167 29.04 -8.22 -2.05
CA THR A 167 28.48 -8.19 -0.71
C THR A 167 29.18 -9.20 0.19
N PRO A 168 29.49 -8.87 1.46
CA PRO A 168 29.94 -9.87 2.42
C PRO A 168 28.90 -10.98 2.57
N GLN A 169 29.34 -12.22 2.70
CA GLN A 169 28.43 -13.38 2.88
C GLN A 169 27.45 -13.23 4.06
N THR A 170 27.86 -12.49 5.08
CA THR A 170 27.02 -12.16 6.24
C THR A 170 25.87 -11.20 5.94
N ALA A 171 25.93 -10.43 4.85
CA ALA A 171 24.83 -9.54 4.45
C ALA A 171 23.70 -10.27 3.71
N ILE A 172 23.96 -11.50 3.27
CA ILE A 172 22.99 -12.34 2.53
C ILE A 172 22.08 -13.12 3.49
N ASP A 173 22.51 -13.32 4.73
CA ASP A 173 21.82 -14.15 5.73
C ASP A 173 20.66 -13.45 6.47
N PHE A 174 20.44 -12.17 6.24
CA PHE A 174 19.31 -11.44 6.88
C PHE A 174 17.93 -11.76 6.27
N GLY A 175 17.87 -12.55 5.21
CA GLY A 175 16.63 -12.90 4.53
C GLY A 175 16.02 -14.26 4.86
N ASN A 176 16.68 -15.12 5.65
CA ASN A 176 16.29 -16.53 5.75
C ASN A 176 16.07 -17.04 7.19
N SER A 177 15.62 -16.20 8.11
CA SER A 177 15.16 -16.69 9.41
C SER A 177 13.64 -16.72 9.46
N ASN A 178 13.05 -17.64 8.68
CA ASN A 178 11.72 -18.18 8.95
C ASN A 178 11.71 -19.67 8.65
N SER A 179 12.01 -20.44 9.60
CA SER A 179 11.50 -21.80 9.77
C SER A 179 10.52 -21.80 10.94
#